data_ced078b227559794e07c76275a16e1f4
#
_entry.id   ced078b227559794e07c76275a16e1f4
#
_cell.length_a   1.000
_cell.length_b   1.000
_cell.length_c   1.000
_cell.angle_alpha   90.00
_cell.angle_beta   90.00
_cell.angle_gamma   90.00
#
_symmetry.space_group_name_H-M   'P 1'
#
loop_
_entity.id
_entity.type
_entity.pdbx_description
1 polymer ?
#
loop_
_entity_poly.entity_id
_entity_poly.type
_entity_poly.pdbx_seq_one_letter_code
_entity_poly.pdbx_strand_id
1 'polypeptide(L)'
;MALKRYKPTSPGRRHAEHPDFSGLSNVAPEKSLLRPIKKTGGRNSQGRTTARFRGGGHKRRYRLIDFARDKEGIPARVVTREYDPNRSAWITLLHYADGEKRYILAPVELEVGARVEAGETAEIRVGNAMPLSRIPLGSILHNLEFSPGSGGKIARSAGTSAKLIGKEGKRAHVRLPSGEVRIFNTGCRATIGEVSNPDHKNVKHGKAGRVRHLGRKPHVRGVAMNPVDHPHGGGEGRARVGRPQVSPTGKLAKGGRTRKKRKKSSALIVRRAGKGRR
;
A
#
# COMPACT_ATOMS: atom_id res chain seq x y z
N MET A 1 -12.71 -12.34 -1.10
CA MET A 1 -13.50 -11.81 0.03
C MET A 1 -14.57 -10.91 -0.52
N ALA A 2 -15.82 -11.08 -0.10
CA ALA A 2 -16.93 -10.32 -0.63
C ALA A 2 -17.01 -8.93 0.02
N LEU A 3 -17.48 -7.94 -0.74
CA LEU A 3 -17.87 -6.65 -0.19
C LEU A 3 -19.27 -6.76 0.41
N LYS A 4 -19.47 -6.25 1.61
CA LYS A 4 -20.78 -6.14 2.24
C LYS A 4 -21.57 -5.03 1.57
N ARG A 5 -22.68 -5.38 0.94
CA ARG A 5 -23.67 -4.46 0.39
C ARG A 5 -24.78 -4.20 1.41
N TYR A 6 -25.39 -3.02 1.31
CA TYR A 6 -26.45 -2.60 2.22
C TYR A 6 -27.76 -2.41 1.46
N LYS A 7 -28.90 -2.65 2.14
CA LYS A 7 -30.23 -2.27 1.62
C LYS A 7 -30.25 -0.76 1.37
N PRO A 8 -30.86 -0.27 0.28
CA PRO A 8 -30.87 1.16 -0.10
C PRO A 8 -31.86 2.00 0.72
N THR A 9 -31.74 1.94 2.04
CA THR A 9 -32.66 2.61 2.99
C THR A 9 -32.40 4.11 3.14
N SER A 10 -31.26 4.61 2.68
CA SER A 10 -30.89 6.02 2.71
C SER A 10 -29.94 6.37 1.57
N PRO A 11 -29.84 7.66 1.14
CA PRO A 11 -28.91 8.07 0.08
C PRO A 11 -27.47 7.60 0.31
N GLY A 12 -26.97 7.66 1.55
CA GLY A 12 -25.62 7.23 1.89
C GLY A 12 -25.42 5.72 1.88
N ARG A 13 -26.49 4.92 2.06
CA ARG A 13 -26.43 3.45 2.01
C ARG A 13 -26.62 2.89 0.61
N ARG A 14 -27.34 3.57 -0.25
CA ARG A 14 -27.69 3.13 -1.61
C ARG A 14 -26.45 2.67 -2.42
N HIS A 15 -25.36 3.40 -2.31
CA HIS A 15 -24.12 3.14 -3.05
C HIS A 15 -22.96 2.70 -2.14
N ALA A 16 -23.23 2.36 -0.87
CA ALA A 16 -22.19 1.96 0.06
C ALA A 16 -21.84 0.48 -0.12
N GLU A 17 -20.56 0.20 -0.35
CA GLU A 17 -19.99 -1.14 -0.37
C GLU A 17 -18.74 -1.13 0.52
N HIS A 18 -18.74 -1.94 1.57
CA HIS A 18 -17.66 -1.94 2.55
C HIS A 18 -16.94 -3.28 2.60
N PRO A 19 -15.68 -3.32 3.08
CA PRO A 19 -15.00 -4.58 3.34
C PRO A 19 -15.83 -5.43 4.31
N ASP A 20 -15.91 -6.71 4.03
CA ASP A 20 -16.41 -7.69 5.00
C ASP A 20 -15.28 -8.06 5.96
N PHE A 21 -15.56 -7.98 7.25
CA PHE A 21 -14.60 -8.29 8.32
C PHE A 21 -14.88 -9.67 8.96
N SER A 22 -15.80 -10.47 8.42
CA SER A 22 -16.18 -11.78 8.98
C SER A 22 -14.99 -12.76 9.08
N GLY A 23 -14.02 -12.65 8.16
CA GLY A 23 -12.80 -13.46 8.17
C GLY A 23 -11.66 -12.93 9.05
N LEU A 24 -11.90 -11.92 9.88
CA LEU A 24 -10.92 -11.37 10.81
C LEU A 24 -11.16 -11.85 12.22
N SER A 25 -10.08 -12.03 12.97
CA SER A 25 -10.14 -12.36 14.39
C SER A 25 -10.64 -11.14 15.18
N ASN A 26 -11.67 -11.34 16.00
CA ASN A 26 -12.23 -10.27 16.85
C ASN A 26 -11.45 -10.17 18.16
N VAL A 27 -10.20 -9.75 18.08
CA VAL A 27 -9.29 -9.59 19.23
C VAL A 27 -8.71 -8.20 19.30
N ALA A 28 -8.38 -7.77 20.52
CA ALA A 28 -7.65 -6.54 20.73
C ALA A 28 -6.21 -6.67 20.19
N PRO A 29 -5.66 -5.61 19.57
CA PRO A 29 -4.29 -5.66 19.06
C PRO A 29 -3.26 -5.78 20.19
N GLU A 30 -2.15 -6.46 19.91
CA GLU A 30 -1.04 -6.67 20.87
C GLU A 30 -0.48 -5.31 21.33
N LYS A 31 -0.55 -5.05 22.64
CA LYS A 31 -0.23 -3.73 23.23
C LYS A 31 1.25 -3.35 23.05
N SER A 32 2.16 -4.31 23.16
CA SER A 32 3.60 -4.10 23.02
C SER A 32 3.99 -3.60 21.62
N LEU A 33 3.20 -3.97 20.59
CA LEU A 33 3.42 -3.61 19.19
C LEU A 33 2.67 -2.36 18.75
N LEU A 34 2.04 -1.63 19.69
CA LEU A 34 1.35 -0.38 19.40
C LEU A 34 2.21 0.84 19.69
N ARG A 35 2.17 1.82 18.80
CA ARG A 35 2.82 3.13 18.96
C ARG A 35 1.84 4.27 18.71
N PRO A 36 2.01 5.42 19.36
CA PRO A 36 1.19 6.60 19.10
C PRO A 36 1.48 7.19 17.72
N ILE A 37 0.47 7.76 17.06
CA ILE A 37 0.62 8.50 15.79
C ILE A 37 0.30 9.96 16.04
N LYS A 38 1.27 10.85 15.83
CA LYS A 38 1.03 12.30 15.79
C LYS A 38 0.36 12.68 14.47
N LYS A 39 -0.74 13.41 14.53
CA LYS A 39 -1.45 13.92 13.35
C LYS A 39 -0.92 15.31 12.99
N THR A 40 -0.20 15.41 11.88
CA THR A 40 0.37 16.68 11.40
C THR A 40 -0.61 17.52 10.58
N GLY A 41 -1.72 16.95 10.13
CA GLY A 41 -2.69 17.65 9.26
C GLY A 41 -2.14 18.04 7.89
N GLY A 42 -1.08 17.38 7.42
CA GLY A 42 -0.40 17.70 6.17
C GLY A 42 0.58 18.86 6.26
N ARG A 43 0.99 19.24 7.48
CA ARG A 43 1.98 20.28 7.74
C ARG A 43 3.37 19.70 7.97
N ASN A 44 4.40 20.44 7.56
CA ASN A 44 5.81 20.12 7.82
C ASN A 44 6.24 20.60 9.23
N SER A 45 7.53 20.48 9.54
CA SER A 45 8.13 20.93 10.80
C SER A 45 7.98 22.44 11.05
N GLN A 46 7.92 23.25 10.00
CA GLN A 46 7.73 24.70 10.05
C GLN A 46 6.24 25.11 10.12
N GLY A 47 5.30 24.17 10.23
CA GLY A 47 3.86 24.43 10.24
C GLY A 47 3.24 24.74 8.88
N ARG A 48 4.01 24.78 7.79
CA ARG A 48 3.50 25.05 6.44
C ARG A 48 2.80 23.81 5.86
N THR A 49 1.68 24.03 5.19
CA THR A 49 0.92 22.96 4.53
C THR A 49 1.67 22.47 3.28
N THR A 50 2.24 21.26 3.35
CA THR A 50 2.92 20.59 2.23
C THR A 50 2.05 19.55 1.54
N ALA A 51 1.07 18.99 2.25
CA ALA A 51 0.08 18.07 1.69
C ALA A 51 -1.32 18.59 1.99
N ARG A 52 -1.96 19.19 0.95
CA ARG A 52 -3.31 19.76 1.08
C ARG A 52 -4.37 18.69 1.30
N PHE A 53 -5.54 19.11 1.78
CA PHE A 53 -6.74 18.29 1.97
C PHE A 53 -6.54 17.09 2.92
N ARG A 54 -5.60 17.18 3.85
CA ARG A 54 -5.38 16.20 4.91
C ARG A 54 -5.68 16.80 6.28
N GLY A 55 -6.17 15.96 7.19
CA GLY A 55 -6.41 16.33 8.58
C GLY A 55 -7.70 15.77 9.14
N GLY A 56 -7.87 15.84 10.45
CA GLY A 56 -8.95 15.20 11.18
C GLY A 56 -8.85 13.68 11.15
N GLY A 57 -10.01 13.03 11.04
CA GLY A 57 -10.13 11.57 11.03
C GLY A 57 -10.11 10.93 12.41
N HIS A 58 -10.49 9.65 12.46
CA HIS A 58 -10.54 8.87 13.69
C HIS A 58 -9.16 8.76 14.36
N LYS A 59 -9.09 8.70 15.70
CA LYS A 59 -7.86 8.44 16.46
C LYS A 59 -7.35 7.03 16.12
N ARG A 60 -6.04 6.90 15.85
CA ARG A 60 -5.40 5.64 15.46
C ARG A 60 -4.13 5.43 16.26
N ARG A 61 -3.77 4.16 16.45
CA ARG A 61 -2.44 3.74 16.90
C ARG A 61 -1.72 3.04 15.75
N TYR A 62 -0.43 3.23 15.64
CA TYR A 62 0.41 2.53 14.67
C TYR A 62 0.69 1.12 15.16
N ARG A 63 0.61 0.13 14.26
CA ARG A 63 1.09 -1.23 14.51
C ARG A 63 2.48 -1.37 13.95
N LEU A 64 3.40 -1.84 14.78
CA LEU A 64 4.75 -2.18 14.31
C LEU A 64 4.65 -3.42 13.43
N ILE A 65 4.98 -3.26 12.16
CA ILE A 65 4.97 -4.36 11.19
C ILE A 65 6.39 -4.71 10.87
N ASP A 66 6.70 -5.99 10.92
CA ASP A 66 7.96 -6.54 10.49
C ASP A 66 7.99 -6.62 8.94
N PHE A 67 8.59 -5.61 8.33
CA PHE A 67 8.85 -5.57 6.89
C PHE A 67 10.19 -6.18 6.51
N ALA A 68 11.11 -6.31 7.47
CA ALA A 68 12.44 -6.81 7.23
C ALA A 68 12.48 -8.34 7.18
N ARG A 69 11.63 -8.99 8.00
CA ARG A 69 11.62 -10.45 8.16
C ARG A 69 13.03 -10.97 8.45
N ASP A 70 13.72 -10.28 9.37
CA ASP A 70 15.12 -10.50 9.70
C ASP A 70 15.36 -11.71 10.62
N LYS A 71 14.31 -12.28 11.19
CA LYS A 71 14.37 -13.43 12.08
C LYS A 71 14.43 -14.73 11.27
N GLU A 72 15.64 -15.16 10.97
CA GLU A 72 15.91 -16.31 10.10
C GLU A 72 15.91 -17.64 10.87
N GLY A 73 15.40 -18.70 10.23
CA GLY A 73 15.47 -20.07 10.77
C GLY A 73 14.58 -20.34 11.97
N ILE A 74 13.87 -19.33 12.49
CA ILE A 74 12.98 -19.51 13.64
C ILE A 74 11.54 -19.56 13.14
N PRO A 75 10.84 -20.68 13.32
CA PRO A 75 9.45 -20.81 12.90
C PRO A 75 8.52 -19.99 13.80
N ALA A 76 7.47 -19.42 13.17
CA ALA A 76 6.43 -18.71 13.85
C ALA A 76 5.07 -19.30 13.50
N ARG A 77 4.14 -19.28 14.45
CA ARG A 77 2.73 -19.67 14.24
C ARG A 77 1.87 -18.43 14.02
N VAL A 78 1.00 -18.49 13.04
CA VAL A 78 -0.04 -17.50 12.79
C VAL A 78 -1.12 -17.62 13.88
N VAL A 79 -1.31 -16.56 14.68
CA VAL A 79 -2.25 -16.57 15.81
C VAL A 79 -3.55 -15.88 15.43
N THR A 80 -3.47 -14.67 14.85
CA THR A 80 -4.64 -13.88 14.49
C THR A 80 -4.47 -13.21 13.14
N ARG A 81 -5.60 -12.92 12.47
CA ARG A 81 -5.68 -12.03 11.32
C ARG A 81 -6.48 -10.79 11.72
N GLU A 82 -5.87 -9.60 11.66
CA GLU A 82 -6.42 -8.38 12.23
C GLU A 82 -6.58 -7.25 11.21
N TYR A 83 -7.52 -6.35 11.51
CA TYR A 83 -7.68 -5.09 10.79
C TYR A 83 -6.66 -4.04 11.26
N ASP A 84 -5.96 -3.40 10.34
CA ASP A 84 -5.12 -2.23 10.65
C ASP A 84 -5.73 -0.96 10.02
N PRO A 85 -6.15 0.06 10.81
CA PRO A 85 -6.69 1.30 10.27
C PRO A 85 -5.66 2.18 9.53
N ASN A 86 -4.38 1.82 9.56
CA ASN A 86 -3.30 2.60 8.96
C ASN A 86 -2.95 2.15 7.53
N ARG A 87 -3.45 0.99 7.13
CA ARG A 87 -3.20 0.40 5.80
C ARG A 87 -4.45 -0.25 5.23
N SER A 88 -4.43 -0.48 3.95
CA SER A 88 -5.51 -1.15 3.23
C SER A 88 -5.46 -2.67 3.37
N ALA A 89 -4.26 -3.23 3.55
CA ALA A 89 -4.02 -4.65 3.78
C ALA A 89 -4.35 -5.05 5.23
N TRP A 90 -4.72 -6.28 5.44
CA TRP A 90 -4.80 -6.87 6.76
C TRP A 90 -3.44 -7.30 7.26
N ILE A 91 -3.33 -7.48 8.57
CA ILE A 91 -2.11 -7.89 9.25
C ILE A 91 -2.35 -9.19 9.99
N THR A 92 -1.27 -9.90 10.24
CA THR A 92 -1.29 -11.18 10.96
C THR A 92 -0.32 -11.11 12.12
N LEU A 93 -0.77 -11.51 13.31
CA LEU A 93 0.10 -11.66 14.47
C LEU A 93 0.78 -13.02 14.41
N LEU A 94 2.10 -13.01 14.53
CA LEU A 94 2.96 -14.18 14.62
C LEU A 94 3.46 -14.34 16.05
N HIS A 95 3.43 -15.56 16.55
CA HIS A 95 4.17 -15.99 17.73
C HIS A 95 5.33 -16.87 17.25
N TYR A 96 6.54 -16.42 17.49
CA TYR A 96 7.76 -17.18 17.22
C TYR A 96 8.01 -18.23 18.31
N ALA A 97 8.76 -19.26 17.97
CA ALA A 97 9.10 -20.36 18.91
C ALA A 97 9.90 -19.88 20.14
N ASP A 98 10.62 -18.76 20.01
CA ASP A 98 11.37 -18.10 21.10
C ASP A 98 10.51 -17.13 21.95
N GLY A 99 9.19 -17.07 21.73
CA GLY A 99 8.26 -16.24 22.48
C GLY A 99 8.08 -14.81 21.94
N GLU A 100 8.88 -14.34 20.96
CA GLU A 100 8.72 -13.02 20.37
C GLU A 100 7.42 -12.97 19.54
N LYS A 101 6.73 -11.82 19.62
CA LYS A 101 5.55 -11.54 18.81
C LYS A 101 5.86 -10.48 17.77
N ARG A 102 5.42 -10.68 16.54
CA ARG A 102 5.54 -9.67 15.46
C ARG A 102 4.29 -9.65 14.59
N TYR A 103 3.96 -8.46 14.07
CA TYR A 103 2.98 -8.35 13.00
C TYR A 103 3.66 -8.43 11.63
N ILE A 104 3.01 -9.14 10.71
CA ILE A 104 3.36 -9.13 9.28
C ILE A 104 2.17 -8.70 8.44
N LEU A 105 2.39 -8.41 7.15
CA LEU A 105 1.30 -8.28 6.17
C LEU A 105 0.67 -9.67 5.99
N ALA A 106 -0.66 -9.74 6.06
CA ALA A 106 -1.38 -10.99 5.81
C ALA A 106 -1.44 -11.27 4.30
N PRO A 107 -0.93 -12.39 3.80
CA PRO A 107 -1.26 -12.87 2.47
C PRO A 107 -2.72 -13.36 2.39
N VAL A 108 -3.28 -13.45 1.18
CA VAL A 108 -4.67 -13.89 0.96
C VAL A 108 -4.92 -15.28 1.52
N GLU A 109 -4.03 -16.22 1.21
CA GLU A 109 -4.17 -17.66 1.47
C GLU A 109 -3.62 -18.11 2.82
N LEU A 110 -3.04 -17.19 3.62
CA LEU A 110 -2.47 -17.55 4.91
C LEU A 110 -3.57 -17.72 5.97
N GLU A 111 -3.72 -18.92 6.49
CA GLU A 111 -4.71 -19.25 7.51
C GLU A 111 -4.18 -19.07 8.94
N VAL A 112 -5.09 -18.91 9.90
CA VAL A 112 -4.76 -18.94 11.33
C VAL A 112 -4.34 -20.35 11.70
N GLY A 113 -3.27 -20.48 12.48
CA GLY A 113 -2.66 -21.76 12.84
C GLY A 113 -1.52 -22.19 11.93
N ALA A 114 -1.41 -21.61 10.72
CA ALA A 114 -0.34 -21.92 9.78
C ALA A 114 1.04 -21.57 10.35
N ARG A 115 2.07 -22.30 9.89
CA ARG A 115 3.47 -22.05 10.24
C ARG A 115 4.12 -21.20 9.16
N VAL A 116 4.86 -20.19 9.55
CA VAL A 116 5.63 -19.31 8.65
C VAL A 116 7.05 -19.16 9.14
N GLU A 117 7.96 -19.02 8.19
CA GLU A 117 9.39 -18.92 8.44
C GLU A 117 10.04 -17.89 7.51
N ALA A 118 11.20 -17.40 7.91
CA ALA A 118 12.02 -16.52 7.08
C ALA A 118 13.45 -17.06 7.02
N GLY A 119 14.11 -16.97 5.87
CA GLY A 119 15.49 -17.40 5.69
C GLY A 119 15.74 -18.05 4.34
N GLU A 120 16.99 -18.45 4.12
CA GLU A 120 17.38 -19.13 2.87
C GLU A 120 16.89 -20.57 2.79
N THR A 121 16.71 -21.21 3.93
CA THR A 121 16.25 -22.61 4.06
C THR A 121 14.74 -22.75 4.14
N ALA A 122 14.01 -21.62 4.23
CA ALA A 122 12.57 -21.64 4.36
C ALA A 122 11.89 -22.32 3.15
N GLU A 123 10.86 -23.11 3.41
CA GLU A 123 10.06 -23.77 2.36
C GLU A 123 9.33 -22.76 1.48
N ILE A 124 9.03 -23.14 0.23
CA ILE A 124 8.29 -22.32 -0.73
C ILE A 124 6.80 -22.41 -0.42
N ARG A 125 6.39 -21.74 0.67
CA ARG A 125 4.98 -21.65 1.12
C ARG A 125 4.53 -20.21 1.25
N VAL A 126 3.22 -19.97 1.12
CA VAL A 126 2.62 -18.63 1.29
C VAL A 126 2.90 -18.11 2.70
N GLY A 127 3.39 -16.86 2.78
CA GLY A 127 3.78 -16.20 4.04
C GLY A 127 5.25 -16.34 4.40
N ASN A 128 5.97 -17.29 3.81
CA ASN A 128 7.41 -17.43 4.02
C ASN A 128 8.20 -16.35 3.26
N ALA A 129 9.26 -15.87 3.88
CA ALA A 129 10.11 -14.83 3.32
C ALA A 129 11.51 -15.37 3.05
N MET A 130 12.02 -15.14 1.84
CA MET A 130 13.32 -15.64 1.41
C MET A 130 13.96 -14.73 0.37
N PRO A 131 15.27 -14.85 0.10
CA PRO A 131 15.93 -14.15 -0.99
C PRO A 131 15.38 -14.55 -2.35
N LEU A 132 15.35 -13.62 -3.32
CA LEU A 132 14.87 -13.88 -4.69
C LEU A 132 15.66 -15.01 -5.38
N SER A 133 16.91 -15.26 -4.97
CA SER A 133 17.73 -16.37 -5.46
C SER A 133 17.04 -17.72 -5.27
N ARG A 134 16.36 -17.93 -4.15
CA ARG A 134 15.70 -19.20 -3.77
C ARG A 134 14.29 -19.35 -4.35
N ILE A 135 13.62 -18.25 -4.67
CA ILE A 135 12.23 -18.27 -5.12
C ILE A 135 12.12 -18.79 -6.56
N PRO A 136 11.22 -19.73 -6.90
CA PRO A 136 11.03 -20.22 -8.25
C PRO A 136 10.52 -19.11 -9.21
N LEU A 137 10.84 -19.27 -10.50
CA LEU A 137 10.31 -18.41 -11.54
C LEU A 137 8.78 -18.56 -11.62
N GLY A 138 8.12 -17.46 -11.96
CA GLY A 138 6.65 -17.42 -12.04
C GLY A 138 5.94 -17.18 -10.71
N SER A 139 6.64 -17.26 -9.56
CA SER A 139 6.05 -17.06 -8.22
C SER A 139 5.49 -15.68 -8.04
N ILE A 140 4.37 -15.62 -7.29
CA ILE A 140 3.72 -14.40 -6.84
C ILE A 140 4.34 -13.98 -5.52
N LEU A 141 4.71 -12.70 -5.42
CA LEU A 141 5.47 -12.14 -4.32
C LEU A 141 4.84 -10.85 -3.80
N HIS A 142 5.07 -10.57 -2.53
CA HIS A 142 4.79 -9.28 -1.92
C HIS A 142 5.90 -8.88 -0.95
N ASN A 143 5.78 -7.71 -0.32
CA ASN A 143 6.76 -7.20 0.64
C ASN A 143 8.20 -7.28 0.13
N LEU A 144 8.41 -6.95 -1.16
CA LEU A 144 9.71 -7.05 -1.82
C LEU A 144 10.63 -5.90 -1.39
N GLU A 145 11.88 -6.21 -1.10
CA GLU A 145 12.94 -5.25 -0.82
C GLU A 145 13.40 -4.50 -2.06
N PHE A 146 13.89 -3.29 -1.86
CA PHE A 146 14.48 -2.48 -2.92
C PHE A 146 15.98 -2.73 -3.10
N SER A 147 16.65 -2.97 -1.98
CA SER A 147 18.05 -3.38 -1.86
C SER A 147 18.14 -4.41 -0.75
N PRO A 148 19.08 -5.34 -0.77
CA PRO A 148 19.25 -6.33 0.29
C PRO A 148 19.32 -5.66 1.67
N GLY A 149 18.58 -6.19 2.66
CA GLY A 149 18.52 -5.70 4.03
C GLY A 149 17.78 -4.37 4.24
N SER A 150 17.16 -3.79 3.20
CA SER A 150 16.42 -2.50 3.34
C SER A 150 15.02 -2.63 3.90
N GLY A 151 14.57 -3.83 4.17
CA GLY A 151 13.18 -4.17 4.47
C GLY A 151 12.24 -4.03 3.28
N GLY A 152 11.14 -4.74 3.29
CA GLY A 152 10.17 -4.74 2.20
C GLY A 152 9.53 -3.37 1.99
N LYS A 153 9.54 -2.88 0.75
CA LYS A 153 9.00 -1.56 0.36
C LYS A 153 8.00 -1.63 -0.79
N ILE A 154 8.02 -2.70 -1.57
CA ILE A 154 7.22 -2.86 -2.78
C ILE A 154 6.13 -3.90 -2.54
N ALA A 155 4.97 -3.75 -3.20
CA ALA A 155 3.80 -4.63 -3.09
C ALA A 155 3.36 -4.87 -1.62
N ARG A 156 2.97 -3.78 -0.92
CA ARG A 156 2.50 -3.83 0.47
C ARG A 156 1.04 -3.39 0.64
N SER A 157 0.43 -2.88 -0.40
CA SER A 157 -0.98 -2.47 -0.36
C SER A 157 -1.90 -3.66 -0.59
N ALA A 158 -3.16 -3.53 -0.17
CA ALA A 158 -4.19 -4.56 -0.38
C ALA A 158 -4.27 -5.01 -1.85
N GLY A 159 -4.35 -6.32 -2.08
CA GLY A 159 -4.48 -6.93 -3.40
C GLY A 159 -3.32 -6.61 -4.35
N THR A 160 -2.15 -6.28 -3.83
CA THR A 160 -0.97 -6.08 -4.69
C THR A 160 -0.04 -7.27 -4.61
N SER A 161 0.52 -7.60 -5.77
CA SER A 161 1.53 -8.64 -5.92
C SER A 161 2.56 -8.24 -6.96
N ALA A 162 3.75 -8.79 -6.87
CA ALA A 162 4.79 -8.75 -7.87
C ALA A 162 5.01 -10.17 -8.38
N LYS A 163 5.51 -10.34 -9.61
CA LYS A 163 5.80 -11.66 -10.18
C LYS A 163 7.26 -11.75 -10.58
N LEU A 164 7.94 -12.79 -10.13
CA LEU A 164 9.31 -13.09 -10.55
C LEU A 164 9.28 -13.70 -11.96
N ILE A 165 9.90 -13.02 -12.92
CA ILE A 165 9.86 -13.43 -14.33
C ILE A 165 11.13 -14.18 -14.72
N GLY A 166 12.30 -13.71 -14.29
CA GLY A 166 13.58 -14.28 -14.70
C GLY A 166 14.67 -14.01 -13.65
N LYS A 167 15.72 -14.78 -13.74
CA LYS A 167 16.96 -14.62 -12.94
C LYS A 167 18.16 -14.79 -13.87
N GLU A 168 19.13 -13.90 -13.74
CA GLU A 168 20.39 -13.91 -14.50
C GLU A 168 21.53 -13.53 -13.55
N GLY A 169 22.29 -14.51 -13.08
CA GLY A 169 23.34 -14.33 -12.10
C GLY A 169 22.83 -13.61 -10.85
N LYS A 170 23.39 -12.43 -10.54
CA LYS A 170 22.99 -11.61 -9.39
C LYS A 170 21.77 -10.70 -9.66
N ARG A 171 21.09 -10.82 -10.80
CA ARG A 171 19.97 -10.00 -11.21
C ARG A 171 18.68 -10.81 -11.28
N ALA A 172 17.60 -10.27 -10.71
CA ALA A 172 16.26 -10.83 -10.77
C ALA A 172 15.33 -9.85 -11.49
N HIS A 173 14.59 -10.32 -12.47
CA HIS A 173 13.59 -9.56 -13.23
C HIS A 173 12.23 -9.75 -12.61
N VAL A 174 11.69 -8.68 -12.04
CA VAL A 174 10.41 -8.72 -11.33
C VAL A 174 9.41 -7.79 -12.00
N ARG A 175 8.24 -8.32 -12.33
CA ARG A 175 7.08 -7.53 -12.78
C ARG A 175 6.37 -6.97 -11.54
N LEU A 176 6.33 -5.65 -11.45
CA LEU A 176 5.72 -4.92 -10.36
C LEU A 176 4.19 -4.79 -10.53
N PRO A 177 3.43 -4.44 -9.48
CA PRO A 177 1.98 -4.21 -9.56
C PRO A 177 1.58 -3.16 -10.61
N SER A 178 2.45 -2.21 -10.93
CA SER A 178 2.25 -1.21 -11.98
C SER A 178 2.34 -1.77 -13.41
N GLY A 179 2.81 -3.02 -13.57
CA GLY A 179 3.14 -3.64 -14.86
C GLY A 179 4.57 -3.34 -15.34
N GLU A 180 5.33 -2.48 -14.64
CA GLU A 180 6.75 -2.24 -14.91
C GLU A 180 7.56 -3.49 -14.61
N VAL A 181 8.46 -3.89 -15.51
CA VAL A 181 9.46 -4.93 -15.26
C VAL A 181 10.76 -4.25 -14.87
N ARG A 182 11.27 -4.62 -13.71
CA ARG A 182 12.44 -4.00 -13.11
C ARG A 182 13.44 -5.04 -12.60
N ILE A 183 14.72 -4.68 -12.66
CA ILE A 183 15.83 -5.47 -12.15
C ILE A 183 16.01 -5.22 -10.66
N PHE A 184 16.17 -6.30 -9.89
CA PHE A 184 16.53 -6.33 -8.48
C PHE A 184 17.75 -7.20 -8.27
N ASN A 185 18.43 -7.01 -7.15
CA ASN A 185 19.48 -7.95 -6.72
C ASN A 185 18.83 -9.26 -6.25
N THR A 186 19.40 -10.41 -6.59
CA THR A 186 18.90 -11.74 -6.17
C THR A 186 18.94 -11.93 -4.66
N GLY A 187 19.80 -11.19 -3.92
CA GLY A 187 19.82 -11.16 -2.46
C GLY A 187 18.68 -10.35 -1.82
N CYS A 188 17.87 -9.59 -2.59
CA CYS A 188 16.69 -8.92 -2.05
C CYS A 188 15.68 -9.96 -1.56
N ARG A 189 15.09 -9.72 -0.38
CA ARG A 189 14.07 -10.60 0.19
C ARG A 189 12.69 -10.22 -0.32
N ALA A 190 11.83 -11.23 -0.41
CA ALA A 190 10.41 -11.08 -0.69
C ALA A 190 9.62 -12.14 0.08
N THR A 191 8.34 -11.88 0.31
CA THR A 191 7.40 -12.84 0.90
C THR A 191 6.55 -13.45 -0.20
N ILE A 192 6.33 -14.76 -0.15
CA ILE A 192 5.53 -15.50 -1.14
C ILE A 192 4.04 -15.21 -0.91
N GLY A 193 3.30 -15.04 -2.00
CA GLY A 193 1.85 -14.83 -2.03
C GLY A 193 1.44 -13.40 -2.39
N GLU A 194 0.15 -13.19 -2.50
CA GLU A 194 -0.50 -11.88 -2.75
C GLU A 194 -0.97 -11.26 -1.44
N VAL A 195 -0.91 -9.93 -1.32
CA VAL A 195 -1.40 -9.20 -0.13
C VAL A 195 -2.92 -9.32 -0.02
N SER A 196 -3.41 -9.53 1.19
CA SER A 196 -4.83 -9.64 1.53
C SER A 196 -5.70 -8.47 1.07
N ASN A 197 -7.03 -8.66 1.13
CA ASN A 197 -8.05 -7.65 0.84
C ASN A 197 -8.01 -7.13 -0.61
N PRO A 198 -8.01 -7.99 -1.66
CA PRO A 198 -7.92 -7.57 -3.07
C PRO A 198 -9.10 -6.68 -3.49
N ASP A 199 -10.28 -6.84 -2.88
CA ASP A 199 -11.48 -6.04 -3.16
C ASP A 199 -11.45 -4.62 -2.56
N HIS A 200 -10.40 -4.24 -1.84
CA HIS A 200 -10.29 -2.89 -1.28
C HIS A 200 -10.43 -1.78 -2.34
N LYS A 201 -10.00 -2.03 -3.57
CA LYS A 201 -10.16 -1.11 -4.70
C LYS A 201 -11.63 -0.83 -5.08
N ASN A 202 -12.52 -1.76 -4.76
CA ASN A 202 -13.95 -1.71 -5.10
C ASN A 202 -14.79 -1.05 -4.00
N VAL A 203 -14.18 -0.66 -2.85
CA VAL A 203 -14.86 -0.05 -1.71
C VAL A 203 -15.47 1.29 -2.08
N LYS A 204 -16.78 1.43 -1.86
CA LYS A 204 -17.53 2.69 -2.03
C LYS A 204 -18.00 3.20 -0.68
N HIS A 205 -17.57 4.39 -0.33
CA HIS A 205 -17.86 4.97 1.00
C HIS A 205 -19.30 5.45 1.18
N GLY A 206 -20.02 5.70 0.10
CA GLY A 206 -21.43 6.11 0.07
C GLY A 206 -21.69 7.55 0.51
N LYS A 207 -20.92 8.12 1.43
CA LYS A 207 -21.08 9.49 1.94
C LYS A 207 -19.76 10.21 2.24
N ALA A 208 -19.76 11.54 2.10
CA ALA A 208 -18.59 12.39 2.34
C ALA A 208 -18.07 12.30 3.79
N GLY A 209 -18.95 12.18 4.79
CA GLY A 209 -18.58 12.06 6.19
C GLY A 209 -17.68 10.86 6.48
N ARG A 210 -17.82 9.73 5.77
CA ARG A 210 -16.94 8.57 5.92
C ARG A 210 -15.52 8.88 5.43
N VAL A 211 -15.40 9.61 4.32
CA VAL A 211 -14.12 10.06 3.79
C VAL A 211 -13.45 11.04 4.77
N ARG A 212 -14.26 11.88 5.46
CA ARG A 212 -13.77 12.77 6.53
C ARG A 212 -13.19 11.97 7.71
N HIS A 213 -13.85 10.87 8.13
CA HIS A 213 -13.34 9.99 9.18
C HIS A 213 -12.02 9.29 8.80
N LEU A 214 -11.74 9.11 7.50
CA LEU A 214 -10.44 8.64 7.02
C LEU A 214 -9.32 9.70 7.08
N GLY A 215 -9.64 10.94 7.45
CA GLY A 215 -8.68 12.05 7.53
C GLY A 215 -8.49 12.81 6.23
N ARG A 216 -9.41 12.69 5.29
CA ARG A 216 -9.41 13.46 4.05
C ARG A 216 -10.37 14.64 4.16
N LYS A 217 -9.89 15.84 3.87
CA LYS A 217 -10.73 17.05 3.74
C LYS A 217 -11.31 17.15 2.33
N PRO A 218 -12.41 17.92 2.14
CA PRO A 218 -12.94 18.20 0.81
C PRO A 218 -11.88 18.78 -0.13
N HIS A 219 -11.92 18.39 -1.39
CA HIS A 219 -11.01 18.88 -2.40
C HIS A 219 -11.66 19.99 -3.22
N VAL A 220 -11.20 21.23 -3.06
CA VAL A 220 -11.65 22.37 -3.86
C VAL A 220 -10.87 22.37 -5.18
N ARG A 221 -11.59 22.51 -6.29
CA ARG A 221 -11.01 22.61 -7.63
C ARG A 221 -10.35 23.98 -7.83
N GLY A 222 -9.21 24.03 -8.52
CA GLY A 222 -8.53 25.29 -8.79
C GLY A 222 -9.37 26.33 -9.52
N VAL A 223 -10.31 25.89 -10.38
CA VAL A 223 -11.24 26.79 -11.09
C VAL A 223 -12.22 27.51 -10.14
N ALA A 224 -12.49 26.92 -8.96
CA ALA A 224 -13.39 27.51 -7.95
C ALA A 224 -12.64 28.37 -6.93
N MET A 225 -11.39 28.68 -7.18
CA MET A 225 -10.54 29.53 -6.33
C MET A 225 -10.37 30.91 -6.94
N ASN A 226 -9.85 31.86 -6.16
CA ASN A 226 -9.44 33.17 -6.67
C ASN A 226 -8.14 33.09 -7.48
N PRO A 227 -7.85 34.07 -8.35
CA PRO A 227 -6.61 34.10 -9.16
C PRO A 227 -5.33 34.02 -8.33
N VAL A 228 -5.31 34.59 -7.12
CA VAL A 228 -4.18 34.55 -6.20
C VAL A 228 -3.90 33.15 -5.66
N ASP A 229 -4.92 32.30 -5.55
CA ASP A 229 -4.80 30.97 -4.94
C ASP A 229 -4.45 29.87 -5.95
N HIS A 230 -4.82 30.06 -7.21
CA HIS A 230 -4.59 29.07 -8.25
C HIS A 230 -4.52 29.70 -9.66
N PRO A 231 -3.60 29.25 -10.54
CA PRO A 231 -3.53 29.72 -11.94
C PRO A 231 -4.80 29.54 -12.77
N HIS A 232 -5.73 28.70 -12.33
CA HIS A 232 -7.06 28.51 -12.95
C HIS A 232 -8.16 29.28 -12.24
N GLY A 233 -7.84 30.09 -11.25
CA GLY A 233 -8.81 30.87 -10.48
C GLY A 233 -9.34 32.08 -11.23
N GLY A 234 -10.44 32.63 -10.74
CA GLY A 234 -11.13 33.79 -11.33
C GLY A 234 -12.14 33.43 -12.41
N GLY A 235 -12.74 34.47 -12.98
CA GLY A 235 -13.81 34.37 -13.98
C GLY A 235 -15.20 34.34 -13.36
N GLU A 236 -16.22 34.57 -14.18
CA GLU A 236 -17.63 34.51 -13.77
C GLU A 236 -18.27 33.16 -14.06
N GLY A 237 -19.14 32.71 -13.16
CA GLY A 237 -19.89 31.47 -13.27
C GLY A 237 -19.00 30.23 -13.53
N ARG A 238 -19.28 29.49 -14.60
CA ARG A 238 -18.52 28.29 -15.01
C ARG A 238 -17.42 28.66 -16.01
N ALA A 239 -16.52 29.54 -15.62
CA ALA A 239 -15.39 29.94 -16.46
C ALA A 239 -14.57 28.74 -16.97
N ARG A 240 -14.18 28.77 -18.24
CA ARG A 240 -13.26 27.79 -18.83
C ARG A 240 -11.82 28.14 -18.42
N VAL A 241 -10.97 27.12 -18.31
CA VAL A 241 -9.57 27.29 -17.84
C VAL A 241 -8.71 28.13 -18.81
N GLY A 242 -9.04 28.21 -20.10
CA GLY A 242 -8.35 29.01 -21.12
C GLY A 242 -6.87 28.67 -21.38
N ARG A 243 -6.31 27.71 -20.62
CA ARG A 243 -4.89 27.30 -20.69
C ARG A 243 -4.72 25.81 -20.41
N PRO A 244 -3.55 25.18 -20.70
CA PRO A 244 -3.26 23.82 -20.28
C PRO A 244 -3.43 23.64 -18.79
N GLN A 245 -3.94 22.47 -18.37
CA GLN A 245 -4.18 22.18 -16.95
C GLN A 245 -2.88 22.13 -16.17
N VAL A 246 -2.77 22.98 -15.16
CA VAL A 246 -1.59 23.09 -14.28
C VAL A 246 -1.95 22.87 -12.82
N SER A 247 -0.93 22.56 -12.02
CA SER A 247 -1.01 22.50 -10.56
C SER A 247 -1.05 23.92 -9.97
N PRO A 248 -1.32 24.09 -8.66
CA PRO A 248 -1.23 25.39 -7.98
C PRO A 248 0.13 26.07 -8.11
N THR A 249 1.19 25.28 -8.37
CA THR A 249 2.55 25.78 -8.57
C THR A 249 2.90 26.01 -10.05
N GLY A 250 1.91 26.02 -10.94
CA GLY A 250 2.09 26.25 -12.38
C GLY A 250 2.66 25.07 -13.19
N LYS A 251 2.96 23.94 -12.55
CA LYS A 251 3.47 22.75 -13.26
C LYS A 251 2.34 22.05 -14.03
N LEU A 252 2.61 21.62 -15.25
CA LEU A 252 1.66 20.87 -16.07
C LEU A 252 1.12 19.65 -15.34
N ALA A 253 -0.21 19.53 -15.26
CA ALA A 253 -0.91 18.43 -14.57
C ALA A 253 -1.14 17.21 -15.49
N LYS A 254 -1.21 17.42 -16.81
CA LYS A 254 -1.41 16.35 -17.80
C LYS A 254 -0.38 16.47 -18.93
N GLY A 255 0.03 15.34 -19.49
CA GLY A 255 0.90 15.25 -20.67
C GLY A 255 2.40 15.47 -20.40
N GLY A 256 2.78 16.07 -19.29
CA GLY A 256 4.18 16.32 -18.96
C GLY A 256 4.93 15.07 -18.49
N ARG A 257 6.15 14.86 -18.99
CA ARG A 257 7.06 13.83 -18.48
C ARG A 257 7.76 14.38 -17.24
N THR A 258 7.33 13.99 -16.02
CA THR A 258 7.87 14.52 -14.76
C THR A 258 9.10 13.75 -14.25
N ARG A 259 9.36 12.55 -14.76
CA ARG A 259 10.55 11.76 -14.39
C ARG A 259 11.81 12.43 -15.00
N LYS A 260 12.80 12.73 -14.17
CA LYS A 260 14.10 13.27 -14.62
C LYS A 260 14.77 12.30 -15.60
N LYS A 261 15.24 12.79 -16.76
CA LYS A 261 15.87 11.96 -17.80
C LYS A 261 17.08 11.17 -17.29
N ARG A 262 17.94 11.81 -16.48
CA ARG A 262 19.18 11.23 -15.92
C ARG A 262 19.01 10.55 -14.56
N LYS A 263 17.81 10.05 -14.23
CA LYS A 263 17.61 9.33 -12.96
C LYS A 263 18.30 7.98 -12.99
N LYS A 264 19.31 7.74 -12.13
CA LYS A 264 20.10 6.48 -12.05
C LYS A 264 19.23 5.21 -12.05
N SER A 265 18.10 5.23 -11.33
CA SER A 265 17.17 4.10 -11.28
C SER A 265 16.47 3.80 -12.62
N SER A 266 16.68 4.58 -13.69
CA SER A 266 16.15 4.29 -15.01
C SER A 266 16.88 3.11 -15.68
N ALA A 267 18.15 2.89 -15.36
CA ALA A 267 18.93 1.76 -15.86
C ALA A 267 18.40 0.39 -15.36
N LEU A 268 17.67 0.40 -14.23
CA LEU A 268 17.08 -0.82 -13.66
C LEU A 268 15.70 -1.16 -14.24
N ILE A 269 15.16 -0.37 -15.17
CA ILE A 269 13.84 -0.59 -15.77
C ILE A 269 14.04 -1.28 -17.12
N VAL A 270 13.66 -2.54 -17.22
CA VAL A 270 13.69 -3.31 -18.46
C VAL A 270 12.52 -2.93 -19.36
N ARG A 271 11.31 -2.91 -18.80
CA ARG A 271 10.09 -2.54 -19.51
C ARG A 271 9.24 -1.61 -18.65
N ARG A 272 8.87 -0.47 -19.20
CA ARG A 272 7.95 0.45 -18.52
C ARG A 272 6.52 -0.10 -18.53
N ALA A 273 5.72 0.29 -17.53
CA ALA A 273 4.29 0.06 -17.57
C ALA A 273 3.73 0.64 -18.88
N GLY A 274 3.08 -0.20 -19.68
CA GLY A 274 2.41 0.25 -20.89
C GLY A 274 1.33 1.26 -20.53
N LYS A 275 1.08 2.24 -21.39
CA LYS A 275 -0.17 2.98 -21.34
C LYS A 275 -1.27 1.96 -21.57
N GLY A 276 -2.08 1.67 -20.54
CA GLY A 276 -3.26 0.86 -20.72
C GLY A 276 -4.05 1.45 -21.90
N ARG A 277 -4.37 0.64 -22.88
CA ARG A 277 -5.37 1.02 -23.88
C ARG A 277 -6.65 1.31 -23.08
N ARG A 278 -7.07 2.56 -23.07
CA ARG A 278 -8.39 2.96 -22.59
C ARG A 278 -9.42 2.52 -23.62
#